data_6df60e7a56cd1a0eb35c827ee86b721a
#
_entry.id   6df60e7a56cd1a0eb35c827ee86b721a
#
_cell.length_a   1.000
_cell.length_b   1.000
_cell.length_c   1.000
_cell.angle_alpha   90.00
_cell.angle_beta   90.00
_cell.angle_gamma   90.00
#
_symmetry.space_group_name_H-M   'P 1'
#
loop_
_entity.id
_entity.type
_entity.pdbx_description
1 polymer ?
#
loop_
_entity_poly.entity_id
_entity_poly.type
_entity_poly.pdbx_seq_one_letter_code
_entity_poly.pdbx_strand_id
1 'polypeptide(L)'
;MATRLAVPSKELQLKIVGPREAFAASRVQSLTLSSNQPSTTVDELGNPLHVGEVKDTPEVSLTFSAFDVGIKIFAALTGTDPTAYPGAGVGISNLGEIDAVLYTKDPDVSDYIKTISGRRLQIKDFKFDYTVDGESKEDYTATGSERRYLKYDVVVDRLTVAGTSQTLTQTPIQLKNGNYAISVILGGEYLTEVTGAPATGEYRLVGTTLTTGDAMSGQVLVVYHANPAGLNWTDIGDASLPVAIKGRDVDVTIAANGISRVQSVSINGNLNTTPVKELGTRVVVGYQSQVPTVEGTITVLDTDTDLISLLTDGVIAVSGGTVEWGPGDECVVSGLALKIELGDPCDTDGAITVLKTVYIPDITIVGDSYTSNVNNNATQTFNFKSVMGNLTVYSGAM
;
A
#
# COMPACT_ATOMS: atom_id res chain seq x y z
N MET A 1 26.07 31.12 -8.62
CA MET A 1 25.36 29.81 -8.70
C MET A 1 25.44 29.21 -7.32
N ALA A 2 24.32 28.99 -6.65
CA ALA A 2 24.31 28.29 -5.38
C ALA A 2 24.83 26.87 -5.62
N THR A 3 25.83 26.45 -4.86
CA THR A 3 26.36 25.08 -4.90
C THR A 3 25.24 24.17 -4.43
N ARG A 4 24.70 23.36 -5.33
CA ARG A 4 23.67 22.37 -4.96
C ARG A 4 24.36 21.21 -4.22
N LEU A 5 24.13 21.14 -2.93
CA LEU A 5 24.58 20.01 -2.13
C LEU A 5 23.74 18.76 -2.45
N ALA A 6 24.35 17.60 -2.37
CA ALA A 6 23.63 16.35 -2.44
C ALA A 6 22.75 16.23 -1.19
N VAL A 7 21.48 15.81 -1.38
CA VAL A 7 20.56 15.60 -0.26
C VAL A 7 20.78 14.19 0.27
N PRO A 8 21.23 14.02 1.52
CA PRO A 8 21.35 12.70 2.13
C PRO A 8 19.98 12.04 2.33
N SER A 9 19.91 10.72 2.28
CA SER A 9 18.65 9.97 2.42
C SER A 9 17.93 10.25 3.76
N LYS A 10 18.67 10.55 4.83
CA LYS A 10 18.10 10.93 6.14
C LYS A 10 17.27 12.22 6.12
N GLU A 11 17.45 13.05 5.10
CA GLU A 11 16.71 14.30 4.91
C GLU A 11 15.51 14.14 3.97
N LEU A 12 15.23 12.90 3.56
CA LEU A 12 14.03 12.57 2.78
C LEU A 12 12.94 12.06 3.72
N GLN A 13 11.74 12.60 3.57
CA GLN A 13 10.57 12.16 4.31
C GLN A 13 9.43 11.86 3.35
N LEU A 14 8.87 10.64 3.46
CA LEU A 14 7.67 10.25 2.74
C LEU A 14 6.45 10.56 3.59
N LYS A 15 5.51 11.29 3.02
CA LYS A 15 4.18 11.51 3.58
C LYS A 15 3.13 10.96 2.64
N ILE A 16 2.14 10.30 3.18
CA ILE A 16 1.07 9.63 2.44
C ILE A 16 -0.25 10.22 2.88
N VAL A 17 -1.12 10.47 1.92
CA VAL A 17 -2.51 10.82 2.13
C VAL A 17 -3.35 9.64 1.69
N GLY A 18 -3.91 8.95 2.64
CA GLY A 18 -4.88 7.90 2.42
C GLY A 18 -6.31 8.46 2.34
N PRO A 19 -7.31 7.59 2.18
CA PRO A 19 -8.71 8.01 2.04
C PRO A 19 -9.27 8.82 3.23
N ARG A 20 -8.75 8.63 4.43
CA ARG A 20 -9.25 9.30 5.65
C ARG A 20 -8.18 10.05 6.42
N GLU A 21 -6.92 9.78 6.19
CA GLU A 21 -5.84 10.34 6.99
C GLU A 21 -4.60 10.68 6.17
N ALA A 22 -3.92 11.76 6.58
CA ALA A 22 -2.64 12.16 6.05
C ALA A 22 -1.56 11.96 7.11
N PHE A 23 -0.53 11.19 6.81
CA PHE A 23 0.48 10.78 7.77
C PHE A 23 1.90 10.78 7.19
N ALA A 24 2.88 10.89 8.08
CA ALA A 24 4.27 10.65 7.74
C ALA A 24 4.56 9.15 7.87
N ALA A 25 5.02 8.53 6.78
CA ALA A 25 5.43 7.13 6.83
C ALA A 25 6.72 6.98 7.66
N SER A 26 6.65 6.15 8.70
CA SER A 26 7.78 5.84 9.56
C SER A 26 8.58 4.64 9.04
N ARG A 27 9.85 4.56 9.42
CA ARG A 27 10.74 3.41 9.14
C ARG A 27 10.80 2.98 7.67
N VAL A 28 10.62 3.91 6.75
CA VAL A 28 10.77 3.66 5.32
C VAL A 28 12.23 3.33 5.03
N GLN A 29 12.48 2.16 4.44
CA GLN A 29 13.81 1.65 4.12
C GLN A 29 14.20 1.97 2.70
N SER A 30 13.26 1.88 1.79
CA SER A 30 13.46 2.23 0.39
C SER A 30 12.26 2.97 -0.15
N LEU A 31 12.52 3.88 -1.08
CA LEU A 31 11.49 4.67 -1.73
C LEU A 31 11.90 4.95 -3.17
N THR A 32 11.02 4.66 -4.08
CA THR A 32 11.16 5.05 -5.49
C THR A 32 9.88 5.72 -5.97
N LEU A 33 9.99 6.96 -6.42
CA LEU A 33 8.91 7.68 -7.11
C LEU A 33 9.39 8.03 -8.51
N SER A 34 8.94 7.28 -9.49
CA SER A 34 9.32 7.42 -10.90
C SER A 34 8.18 7.97 -11.75
N SER A 35 8.50 8.50 -12.89
CA SER A 35 7.51 8.87 -13.89
C SER A 35 8.07 8.61 -15.28
N ASN A 36 7.24 8.09 -16.16
CA ASN A 36 7.51 7.87 -17.56
C ASN A 36 6.40 8.52 -18.39
N GLN A 37 6.74 9.06 -19.53
CA GLN A 37 5.75 9.54 -20.49
C GLN A 37 5.98 8.81 -21.81
N PRO A 38 5.19 7.76 -22.08
CA PRO A 38 5.28 7.03 -23.33
C PRO A 38 5.04 7.96 -24.52
N SER A 39 5.73 7.72 -25.60
CA SER A 39 5.55 8.46 -26.84
C SER A 39 5.66 7.53 -28.05
N THR A 40 4.95 7.90 -29.09
CA THR A 40 4.97 7.19 -30.37
C THR A 40 5.45 8.16 -31.46
N THR A 41 6.45 7.74 -32.22
CA THR A 41 6.92 8.48 -33.39
C THR A 41 5.89 8.40 -34.51
N VAL A 42 5.72 9.49 -35.23
CA VAL A 42 4.85 9.56 -36.40
C VAL A 42 5.72 9.59 -37.65
N ASP A 43 5.49 8.63 -38.53
CA ASP A 43 6.17 8.49 -39.81
C ASP A 43 5.24 8.86 -40.95
N GLU A 44 5.78 9.43 -42.02
CA GLU A 44 5.06 9.79 -43.22
C GLU A 44 5.64 9.06 -44.42
N LEU A 45 4.77 8.54 -45.26
CA LEU A 45 5.18 7.82 -46.48
C LEU A 45 5.97 8.75 -47.42
N GLY A 46 7.19 8.33 -47.81
CA GLY A 46 8.08 9.12 -48.65
C GLY A 46 9.00 10.07 -47.89
N ASN A 47 8.91 10.16 -46.57
CA ASN A 47 9.84 10.90 -45.75
C ASN A 47 10.81 9.93 -45.05
N PRO A 48 12.14 10.06 -45.22
CA PRO A 48 13.12 9.19 -44.56
C PRO A 48 13.33 9.54 -43.05
N LEU A 49 12.70 10.58 -42.56
CA LEU A 49 12.79 11.05 -41.15
C LEU A 49 11.43 11.00 -40.49
N HIS A 50 11.42 10.81 -39.16
CA HIS A 50 10.22 10.96 -38.37
C HIS A 50 9.67 12.38 -38.47
N VAL A 51 8.35 12.51 -38.65
CA VAL A 51 7.68 13.82 -38.82
C VAL A 51 7.28 14.45 -37.48
N GLY A 52 7.15 13.62 -36.46
CA GLY A 52 6.75 14.10 -35.14
C GLY A 52 6.72 13.01 -34.09
N GLU A 53 6.34 13.42 -32.88
CA GLU A 53 6.17 12.56 -31.72
C GLU A 53 4.85 12.87 -31.03
N VAL A 54 4.04 11.87 -30.78
CA VAL A 54 2.80 11.97 -29.99
C VAL A 54 3.04 11.39 -28.61
N LYS A 55 2.86 12.20 -27.59
CA LYS A 55 2.99 11.79 -26.19
C LYS A 55 1.68 11.23 -25.65
N ASP A 56 1.76 10.06 -25.01
CA ASP A 56 0.63 9.42 -24.32
C ASP A 56 0.49 9.94 -22.89
N THR A 57 -0.48 9.41 -22.16
CA THR A 57 -0.72 9.71 -20.75
C THR A 57 0.52 9.37 -19.92
N PRO A 58 1.00 10.27 -19.06
CA PRO A 58 2.11 9.97 -18.17
C PRO A 58 1.80 8.79 -17.24
N GLU A 59 2.81 8.02 -16.92
CA GLU A 59 2.76 6.95 -15.93
C GLU A 59 3.63 7.34 -14.74
N VAL A 60 3.07 7.32 -13.55
CA VAL A 60 3.76 7.58 -12.29
C VAL A 60 3.70 6.32 -11.45
N SER A 61 4.83 5.90 -10.92
CA SER A 61 4.92 4.75 -10.03
C SER A 61 5.61 5.13 -8.73
N LEU A 62 4.98 4.78 -7.63
CA LEU A 62 5.52 4.85 -6.27
C LEU A 62 5.73 3.43 -5.78
N THR A 63 6.93 3.14 -5.30
CA THR A 63 7.20 1.92 -4.52
C THR A 63 7.89 2.31 -3.24
N PHE A 64 7.42 1.82 -2.11
CA PHE A 64 8.09 2.02 -0.83
C PHE A 64 8.06 0.73 0.00
N SER A 65 9.10 0.58 0.81
CA SER A 65 9.30 -0.52 1.74
C SER A 65 9.40 0.04 3.16
N ALA A 66 8.67 -0.54 4.10
CA ALA A 66 8.70 -0.14 5.49
C ALA A 66 8.95 -1.34 6.42
N PHE A 67 9.76 -1.14 7.46
CA PHE A 67 9.87 -2.08 8.58
C PHE A 67 8.77 -1.90 9.62
N ASP A 68 7.93 -0.89 9.44
CA ASP A 68 6.74 -0.72 10.24
C ASP A 68 5.63 -1.63 9.71
N VAL A 69 5.63 -2.87 10.17
CA VAL A 69 4.64 -3.89 9.84
C VAL A 69 3.41 -3.83 10.75
N GLY A 70 3.30 -2.75 11.53
CA GLY A 70 2.14 -2.47 12.36
C GLY A 70 0.87 -2.25 11.55
N ILE A 71 -0.26 -2.15 12.27
CA ILE A 71 -1.57 -2.01 11.63
C ILE A 71 -1.82 -0.61 11.04
N LYS A 72 -1.08 0.41 11.53
CA LYS A 72 -1.37 1.82 11.22
C LYS A 72 -1.16 2.20 9.75
N ILE A 73 -0.08 1.72 9.11
CA ILE A 73 0.15 1.98 7.69
C ILE A 73 -0.98 1.36 6.87
N PHE A 74 -1.32 0.11 7.14
CA PHE A 74 -2.39 -0.58 6.43
C PHE A 74 -3.75 0.11 6.63
N ALA A 75 -4.10 0.46 7.88
CA ALA A 75 -5.33 1.20 8.21
C ALA A 75 -5.41 2.55 7.47
N ALA A 76 -4.31 3.28 7.42
CA ALA A 76 -4.26 4.56 6.71
C ALA A 76 -4.39 4.41 5.18
N LEU A 77 -3.81 3.36 4.60
CA LEU A 77 -3.91 3.07 3.17
C LEU A 77 -5.30 2.59 2.76
N THR A 78 -6.02 1.88 3.65
CA THR A 78 -7.38 1.40 3.40
C THR A 78 -8.46 2.40 3.83
N GLY A 79 -8.09 3.39 4.65
CA GLY A 79 -9.04 4.34 5.24
C GLY A 79 -9.99 3.71 6.24
N THR A 80 -9.72 2.52 6.72
CA THR A 80 -10.54 1.78 7.70
C THR A 80 -9.64 1.17 8.76
N ASP A 81 -9.97 1.40 10.03
CA ASP A 81 -9.26 0.79 11.13
C ASP A 81 -9.72 -0.66 11.31
N PRO A 82 -8.83 -1.64 11.13
CA PRO A 82 -9.14 -3.02 11.45
C PRO A 82 -9.45 -3.16 12.94
N THR A 83 -10.46 -3.96 13.29
CA THR A 83 -10.80 -4.27 14.67
C THR A 83 -10.30 -5.66 15.06
N ALA A 84 -10.28 -5.94 16.36
CA ALA A 84 -9.95 -7.27 16.85
C ALA A 84 -11.03 -8.29 16.45
N TYR A 85 -10.63 -9.53 16.17
CA TYR A 85 -11.57 -10.61 15.92
C TYR A 85 -12.43 -10.88 17.17
N PRO A 86 -13.75 -11.17 17.06
CA PRO A 86 -14.56 -11.42 15.86
C PRO A 86 -15.15 -10.14 15.21
N GLY A 87 -14.56 -8.99 15.44
CA GLY A 87 -14.97 -7.74 14.79
C GLY A 87 -14.64 -7.70 13.29
N ALA A 88 -14.84 -6.55 12.68
CA ALA A 88 -14.60 -6.37 11.25
C ALA A 88 -13.10 -6.29 10.95
N GLY A 89 -12.56 -7.31 10.27
CA GLY A 89 -11.28 -7.21 9.60
C GLY A 89 -11.38 -6.34 8.35
N VAL A 90 -10.24 -5.85 7.89
CA VAL A 90 -10.16 -5.03 6.66
C VAL A 90 -9.49 -5.82 5.55
N GLY A 91 -10.22 -6.01 4.46
CA GLY A 91 -9.73 -6.72 3.28
C GLY A 91 -8.79 -5.86 2.43
N ILE A 92 -7.93 -6.51 1.67
CA ILE A 92 -7.04 -5.83 0.70
C ILE A 92 -7.79 -5.11 -0.42
N SER A 93 -9.02 -5.51 -0.71
CA SER A 93 -9.90 -4.81 -1.66
C SER A 93 -10.20 -3.37 -1.27
N ASN A 94 -9.96 -3.01 0.00
CA ASN A 94 -10.13 -1.64 0.50
C ASN A 94 -8.89 -0.76 0.26
N LEU A 95 -7.77 -1.32 -0.24
CA LEU A 95 -6.62 -0.53 -0.66
C LEU A 95 -7.00 0.32 -1.87
N GLY A 96 -7.01 1.63 -1.68
CA GLY A 96 -7.55 2.60 -2.62
C GLY A 96 -6.52 3.54 -3.24
N GLU A 97 -7.00 4.68 -3.70
CA GLU A 97 -6.17 5.78 -4.18
C GLU A 97 -5.49 6.51 -3.01
N ILE A 98 -4.25 6.91 -3.21
CA ILE A 98 -3.45 7.67 -2.25
C ILE A 98 -2.76 8.86 -2.93
N ASP A 99 -2.47 9.91 -2.18
CA ASP A 99 -1.48 10.89 -2.59
C ASP A 99 -0.17 10.63 -1.83
N ALA A 100 0.95 10.72 -2.52
CA ALA A 100 2.27 10.58 -1.91
C ALA A 100 3.05 11.89 -2.06
N VAL A 101 3.69 12.34 -0.99
CA VAL A 101 4.49 13.56 -0.98
C VAL A 101 5.87 13.23 -0.43
N LEU A 102 6.87 13.43 -1.28
CA LEU A 102 8.27 13.32 -0.92
C LEU A 102 8.83 14.70 -0.62
N TYR A 103 9.21 14.91 0.62
CA TYR A 103 9.90 16.12 1.06
C TYR A 103 11.40 15.93 0.95
N THR A 104 12.05 16.93 0.34
CA THR A 104 13.50 17.04 0.30
C THR A 104 13.92 18.23 1.14
N LYS A 105 14.57 17.97 2.29
CA LYS A 105 15.01 18.99 3.22
C LYS A 105 16.44 19.44 2.90
N ASP A 106 16.73 20.72 3.12
CA ASP A 106 18.09 21.23 3.08
C ASP A 106 18.77 20.90 4.41
N PRO A 107 19.92 20.17 4.42
CA PRO A 107 20.62 19.85 5.65
C PRO A 107 21.15 21.08 6.40
N ASP A 108 21.40 22.19 5.70
CA ASP A 108 22.03 23.38 6.29
C ASP A 108 20.98 24.40 6.82
N VAL A 109 19.76 24.35 6.35
CA VAL A 109 18.72 25.39 6.61
C VAL A 109 17.42 24.73 7.00
N SER A 110 17.23 23.88 7.81
CA SER A 110 15.95 23.30 8.32
C SER A 110 14.70 23.49 7.44
N ASP A 111 14.88 23.94 6.22
CA ASP A 111 13.83 24.32 5.29
C ASP A 111 13.74 23.32 4.12
N TYR A 112 12.55 23.16 3.54
CA TYR A 112 12.37 22.25 2.41
C TYR A 112 12.86 22.86 1.11
N ILE A 113 13.69 22.11 0.35
CA ILE A 113 14.17 22.56 -0.96
C ILE A 113 13.09 22.40 -2.01
N LYS A 114 12.38 21.28 -1.97
CA LYS A 114 11.29 20.95 -2.90
C LYS A 114 10.40 19.85 -2.33
N THR A 115 9.19 19.84 -2.83
CA THR A 115 8.28 18.70 -2.68
C THR A 115 8.06 18.02 -4.03
N ILE A 116 8.04 16.70 -4.03
CA ILE A 116 7.66 15.89 -5.18
C ILE A 116 6.39 15.16 -4.77
N SER A 117 5.28 15.40 -5.46
CA SER A 117 4.02 14.73 -5.16
C SER A 117 3.56 13.87 -6.31
N GLY A 118 3.12 12.65 -5.99
CA GLY A 118 2.27 11.82 -6.83
C GLY A 118 0.83 11.96 -6.33
N ARG A 119 -0.10 12.19 -7.21
CA ARG A 119 -1.51 12.40 -6.87
C ARG A 119 -2.37 11.29 -7.45
N ARG A 120 -3.38 10.86 -6.68
CA ARG A 120 -4.31 9.81 -7.08
C ARG A 120 -3.57 8.57 -7.60
N LEU A 121 -2.64 8.08 -6.80
CA LEU A 121 -1.92 6.85 -7.07
C LEU A 121 -2.75 5.68 -6.54
N GLN A 122 -3.19 4.79 -7.42
CA GLN A 122 -3.88 3.56 -7.02
C GLN A 122 -2.87 2.53 -6.54
N ILE A 123 -3.06 1.99 -5.35
CA ILE A 123 -2.28 0.84 -4.88
C ILE A 123 -2.59 -0.35 -5.80
N LYS A 124 -1.54 -0.94 -6.34
CA LYS A 124 -1.62 -2.03 -7.30
C LYS A 124 -1.12 -3.35 -6.71
N ASP A 125 0.06 -3.31 -6.11
CA ASP A 125 0.71 -4.48 -5.57
C ASP A 125 1.13 -4.22 -4.11
N PHE A 126 1.12 -5.28 -3.31
CA PHE A 126 1.71 -5.29 -1.98
C PHE A 126 2.47 -6.60 -1.76
N LYS A 127 3.43 -6.55 -0.84
CA LYS A 127 4.18 -7.71 -0.41
C LYS A 127 4.43 -7.65 1.08
N PHE A 128 4.17 -8.74 1.78
CA PHE A 128 4.49 -8.92 3.19
C PHE A 128 5.55 -10.01 3.31
N ASP A 129 6.70 -9.67 3.86
CA ASP A 129 7.81 -10.59 4.08
C ASP A 129 8.11 -10.71 5.57
N TYR A 130 7.96 -11.90 6.11
CA TYR A 130 8.27 -12.24 7.49
C TYR A 130 9.36 -13.32 7.51
N THR A 131 10.50 -13.06 8.16
CA THR A 131 11.66 -13.95 8.11
C THR A 131 12.36 -14.04 9.47
N VAL A 132 12.89 -15.22 9.80
CA VAL A 132 13.61 -15.47 11.07
C VAL A 132 14.93 -14.70 11.10
N ASP A 133 15.68 -14.69 10.01
CA ASP A 133 17.04 -14.13 9.96
C ASP A 133 17.08 -12.64 9.59
N GLY A 134 15.94 -12.00 9.47
CA GLY A 134 15.85 -10.60 9.08
C GLY A 134 14.80 -9.83 9.83
N GLU A 135 14.58 -8.61 9.36
CA GLU A 135 13.51 -7.77 9.83
C GLU A 135 12.30 -7.94 8.92
N SER A 136 11.13 -8.12 9.52
CA SER A 136 9.87 -8.18 8.80
C SER A 136 9.61 -6.86 8.09
N LYS A 137 9.11 -6.91 6.86
CA LYS A 137 8.86 -5.73 6.04
C LYS A 137 7.59 -5.84 5.22
N GLU A 138 7.06 -4.70 4.90
CA GLU A 138 5.91 -4.56 4.01
C GLU A 138 6.26 -3.61 2.87
N ASP A 139 6.04 -4.06 1.65
CA ASP A 139 6.28 -3.31 0.43
C ASP A 139 4.92 -2.97 -0.23
N TYR A 140 4.79 -1.75 -0.73
CA TYR A 140 3.60 -1.28 -1.43
C TYR A 140 4.00 -0.61 -2.74
N THR A 141 3.27 -0.92 -3.81
CA THR A 141 3.42 -0.27 -5.11
C THR A 141 2.11 0.37 -5.53
N ALA A 142 2.17 1.67 -5.85
CA ALA A 142 1.04 2.43 -6.33
C ALA A 142 1.36 3.08 -7.68
N THR A 143 0.37 3.18 -8.55
CA THR A 143 0.51 3.73 -9.90
C THR A 143 -0.51 4.82 -10.18
N GLY A 144 -0.14 5.81 -10.99
CA GLY A 144 -1.00 6.93 -11.34
C GLY A 144 -0.53 7.66 -12.59
N SER A 145 -1.03 8.86 -12.80
CA SER A 145 -0.69 9.67 -13.98
C SER A 145 -0.24 11.09 -13.65
N GLU A 146 -0.36 11.52 -12.40
CA GLU A 146 -0.01 12.88 -12.01
C GLU A 146 1.22 12.91 -11.10
N ARG A 147 2.23 13.70 -11.51
CA ARG A 147 3.40 14.00 -10.70
C ARG A 147 3.72 15.48 -10.76
N ARG A 148 3.99 16.06 -9.60
CA ARG A 148 4.28 17.49 -9.47
C ARG A 148 5.62 17.71 -8.75
N TYR A 149 6.31 18.77 -9.17
CA TYR A 149 7.53 19.26 -8.53
C TYR A 149 7.29 20.72 -8.15
N LEU A 150 7.23 20.98 -6.87
CA LEU A 150 6.92 22.31 -6.36
C LEU A 150 7.92 22.74 -5.30
N LYS A 151 8.22 24.03 -5.26
CA LYS A 151 9.03 24.67 -4.21
C LYS A 151 8.12 25.22 -3.10
N TYR A 152 7.10 24.46 -2.77
CA TYR A 152 6.10 24.86 -1.79
C TYR A 152 5.83 23.70 -0.85
N ASP A 153 5.38 24.01 0.36
CA ASP A 153 4.94 23.00 1.29
C ASP A 153 3.57 22.42 0.92
N VAL A 154 3.28 21.28 1.50
CA VAL A 154 1.96 20.67 1.42
C VAL A 154 1.27 20.82 2.77
N VAL A 155 0.13 21.47 2.75
CA VAL A 155 -0.75 21.71 3.89
C VAL A 155 -1.87 20.70 3.87
N VAL A 156 -2.24 20.21 5.05
CA VAL A 156 -3.37 19.31 5.24
C VAL A 156 -4.38 20.00 6.16
N ASP A 157 -5.56 20.27 5.63
CA ASP A 157 -6.70 20.74 6.41
C ASP A 157 -7.68 19.58 6.64
N ARG A 158 -8.03 19.36 7.93
CA ARG A 158 -9.05 18.41 8.35
C ARG A 158 -10.29 19.20 8.75
N LEU A 159 -11.28 19.18 7.87
CA LEU A 159 -12.52 19.94 8.06
C LEU A 159 -13.59 19.02 8.63
N THR A 160 -14.12 19.37 9.81
CA THR A 160 -15.13 18.57 10.55
C THR A 160 -16.45 19.30 10.60
N VAL A 161 -17.00 19.78 9.49
CA VAL A 161 -18.11 20.72 9.54
C VAL A 161 -19.34 20.25 8.78
N ALA A 162 -20.51 20.51 9.38
CA ALA A 162 -21.78 20.39 8.68
C ALA A 162 -21.97 21.59 7.73
N GLY A 163 -22.15 21.33 6.44
CA GLY A 163 -22.39 22.36 5.45
C GLY A 163 -21.67 22.11 4.12
N THR A 164 -21.89 22.93 3.14
CA THR A 164 -21.32 22.81 1.79
C THR A 164 -20.18 23.81 1.54
N SER A 165 -19.83 24.67 2.47
CA SER A 165 -18.79 25.69 2.29
C SER A 165 -17.88 25.82 3.50
N GLN A 166 -16.56 25.84 3.25
CA GLN A 166 -15.52 25.93 4.27
C GLN A 166 -14.36 26.81 3.83
N THR A 167 -13.64 27.38 4.79
CA THR A 167 -12.45 28.19 4.53
C THR A 167 -11.20 27.39 4.87
N LEU A 168 -10.27 27.28 3.92
CA LEU A 168 -8.97 26.66 4.10
C LEU A 168 -8.05 27.55 4.95
N THR A 169 -7.13 26.93 5.69
CA THR A 169 -6.18 27.66 6.56
C THR A 169 -5.17 28.50 5.76
N GLN A 170 -4.87 28.09 4.55
CA GLN A 170 -3.93 28.76 3.64
C GLN A 170 -4.52 28.91 2.24
N THR A 171 -3.94 29.79 1.43
CA THR A 171 -4.33 29.93 0.02
C THR A 171 -3.60 28.89 -0.83
N PRO A 172 -4.33 27.97 -1.49
CA PRO A 172 -3.73 27.01 -2.40
C PRO A 172 -3.05 27.66 -3.60
N ILE A 173 -1.94 27.06 -4.04
CA ILE A 173 -1.19 27.52 -5.21
C ILE A 173 -1.92 27.15 -6.48
N GLN A 174 -2.06 28.13 -7.37
CA GLN A 174 -2.61 27.91 -8.69
C GLN A 174 -1.53 27.44 -9.64
N LEU A 175 -1.80 26.39 -10.37
CA LEU A 175 -0.94 25.85 -11.42
C LEU A 175 -1.02 26.72 -12.71
N LYS A 176 -0.06 26.52 -13.60
CA LYS A 176 0.01 27.28 -14.86
C LYS A 176 -1.23 27.11 -15.76
N ASN A 177 -1.95 26.00 -15.63
CA ASN A 177 -3.20 25.71 -16.35
C ASN A 177 -4.44 26.38 -15.73
N GLY A 178 -4.28 27.12 -14.64
CA GLY A 178 -5.36 27.78 -13.92
C GLY A 178 -6.01 26.95 -12.82
N ASN A 179 -5.77 25.65 -12.75
CA ASN A 179 -6.27 24.77 -11.70
C ASN A 179 -5.44 24.92 -10.42
N TYR A 180 -6.00 24.57 -9.29
CA TYR A 180 -5.27 24.57 -8.02
C TYR A 180 -4.49 23.27 -7.80
N ALA A 181 -3.37 23.37 -7.08
CA ALA A 181 -2.59 22.21 -6.66
C ALA A 181 -3.20 21.62 -5.36
N ILE A 182 -4.39 21.02 -5.47
CA ILE A 182 -5.23 20.57 -4.36
C ILE A 182 -5.83 19.20 -4.63
N SER A 183 -6.01 18.41 -3.58
CA SER A 183 -6.83 17.21 -3.54
C SER A 183 -7.85 17.36 -2.43
N VAL A 184 -9.10 17.10 -2.71
CA VAL A 184 -10.21 17.12 -1.74
C VAL A 184 -10.80 15.73 -1.65
N ILE A 185 -10.83 15.19 -0.44
CA ILE A 185 -11.30 13.83 -0.16
C ILE A 185 -12.45 13.92 0.85
N LEU A 186 -13.61 13.41 0.48
CA LEU A 186 -14.80 13.36 1.30
C LEU A 186 -15.25 11.90 1.47
N GLY A 187 -15.28 11.42 2.69
CA GLY A 187 -15.69 10.04 2.96
C GLY A 187 -14.81 8.95 2.33
N GLY A 188 -13.58 9.28 1.95
CA GLY A 188 -12.65 8.39 1.27
C GLY A 188 -12.60 8.55 -0.26
N GLU A 189 -13.50 9.35 -0.84
CA GLU A 189 -13.59 9.56 -2.27
C GLU A 189 -12.97 10.90 -2.69
N TYR A 190 -12.19 10.89 -3.78
CA TYR A 190 -11.62 12.11 -4.37
C TYR A 190 -12.70 12.89 -5.13
N LEU A 191 -12.90 14.15 -4.75
CA LEU A 191 -13.80 15.04 -5.45
C LEU A 191 -13.14 15.66 -6.69
N THR A 192 -13.97 16.03 -7.68
CA THR A 192 -13.53 16.66 -8.93
C THR A 192 -13.69 18.18 -8.86
N GLU A 193 -12.67 18.94 -9.28
CA GLU A 193 -12.72 20.41 -9.33
C GLU A 193 -13.59 20.90 -10.50
N VAL A 194 -14.51 21.82 -10.20
CA VAL A 194 -15.34 22.51 -11.20
C VAL A 194 -15.28 24.02 -11.04
N THR A 195 -15.56 24.76 -12.11
CA THR A 195 -15.61 26.24 -12.10
C THR A 195 -17.01 26.79 -11.78
N GLY A 196 -18.05 25.99 -12.01
CA GLY A 196 -19.46 26.32 -11.76
C GLY A 196 -19.92 26.00 -10.35
N ALA A 197 -21.24 25.88 -10.18
CA ALA A 197 -21.83 25.32 -8.96
C ALA A 197 -21.53 23.81 -8.92
N PRO A 198 -20.93 23.29 -7.84
CA PRO A 198 -20.57 21.88 -7.76
C PRO A 198 -21.81 20.99 -7.60
N ALA A 199 -21.84 19.87 -8.29
CA ALA A 199 -22.76 18.77 -8.09
C ALA A 199 -22.19 17.73 -7.11
N THR A 200 -22.93 16.66 -6.83
CA THR A 200 -22.45 15.51 -6.04
C THR A 200 -21.12 14.99 -6.59
N GLY A 201 -20.13 14.76 -5.70
CA GLY A 201 -18.78 14.33 -6.09
C GLY A 201 -17.89 15.45 -6.64
N GLU A 202 -18.34 16.71 -6.60
CA GLU A 202 -17.60 17.85 -7.11
C GLU A 202 -17.31 18.90 -6.03
N TYR A 203 -16.27 19.69 -6.27
CA TYR A 203 -15.97 20.88 -5.47
C TYR A 203 -15.59 22.07 -6.34
N ARG A 204 -15.77 23.26 -5.79
CA ARG A 204 -15.28 24.51 -6.33
C ARG A 204 -14.42 25.22 -5.30
N LEU A 205 -13.30 25.77 -5.74
CA LEU A 205 -12.44 26.60 -4.93
C LEU A 205 -12.38 28.04 -5.46
N VAL A 206 -12.61 29.02 -4.58
CA VAL A 206 -12.46 30.43 -4.87
C VAL A 206 -11.64 31.08 -3.76
N GLY A 207 -10.38 31.42 -4.07
CA GLY A 207 -9.42 31.87 -3.06
C GLY A 207 -9.16 30.78 -2.02
N THR A 208 -9.59 31.00 -0.79
CA THR A 208 -9.54 30.01 0.30
C THR A 208 -10.87 29.33 0.59
N THR A 209 -11.94 29.71 -0.12
CA THR A 209 -13.27 29.16 0.12
C THR A 209 -13.50 27.93 -0.73
N LEU A 210 -13.59 26.78 -0.08
CA LEU A 210 -13.94 25.49 -0.66
C LEU A 210 -15.47 25.32 -0.56
N THR A 211 -16.11 25.00 -1.68
CA THR A 211 -17.54 24.64 -1.73
C THR A 211 -17.68 23.27 -2.36
N THR A 212 -18.49 22.41 -1.77
CA THR A 212 -18.79 21.04 -2.27
C THR A 212 -20.26 20.95 -2.67
N GLY A 213 -20.58 20.03 -3.61
CA GLY A 213 -21.96 19.75 -4.01
C GLY A 213 -22.74 19.01 -2.93
N ASP A 214 -22.05 18.13 -2.20
CA ASP A 214 -22.61 17.40 -1.08
C ASP A 214 -22.35 18.10 0.24
N ALA A 215 -23.27 17.91 1.20
CA ALA A 215 -23.04 18.36 2.57
C ALA A 215 -21.82 17.61 3.14
N MET A 216 -20.86 18.36 3.65
CA MET A 216 -19.70 17.82 4.34
C MET A 216 -20.14 17.27 5.71
N SER A 217 -20.80 16.10 5.69
CA SER A 217 -21.12 15.37 6.92
C SER A 217 -19.98 14.41 7.22
N GLY A 218 -19.09 14.80 8.12
CA GLY A 218 -17.93 13.99 8.48
C GLY A 218 -16.61 14.70 8.23
N GLN A 219 -15.53 13.95 8.20
CA GLN A 219 -14.19 14.49 7.99
C GLN A 219 -13.92 14.67 6.49
N VAL A 220 -13.66 15.91 6.09
CA VAL A 220 -13.13 16.27 4.78
C VAL A 220 -11.63 16.48 4.91
N LEU A 221 -10.86 15.74 4.15
CA LEU A 221 -9.42 15.89 4.06
C LEU A 221 -9.07 16.72 2.83
N VAL A 222 -8.41 17.85 3.06
CA VAL A 222 -7.98 18.73 1.97
C VAL A 222 -6.47 18.84 2.00
N VAL A 223 -5.83 18.43 0.92
CA VAL A 223 -4.37 18.40 0.79
C VAL A 223 -3.97 19.32 -0.35
N TYR A 224 -3.18 20.34 -0.08
CA TYR A 224 -2.83 21.31 -1.09
C TYR A 224 -1.45 21.92 -0.87
N HIS A 225 -0.85 22.41 -1.95
CA HIS A 225 0.39 23.16 -1.89
C HIS A 225 0.11 24.62 -1.59
N ALA A 226 0.80 25.17 -0.59
CA ALA A 226 0.70 26.55 -0.18
C ALA A 226 2.05 27.11 0.23
N ASN A 227 2.14 28.45 0.32
CA ASN A 227 3.29 29.12 0.90
C ASN A 227 3.20 29.00 2.43
N PRO A 228 4.20 28.49 3.14
CA PRO A 228 4.00 27.88 4.44
C PRO A 228 3.80 28.86 5.59
N ALA A 229 2.94 28.45 6.49
CA ALA A 229 3.04 28.73 7.91
C ALA A 229 2.44 27.52 8.65
N GLY A 230 3.28 26.49 8.91
CA GLY A 230 2.91 25.33 9.72
C GLY A 230 2.38 24.16 8.89
N LEU A 231 3.00 23.02 9.10
CA LEU A 231 2.61 21.73 8.51
C LEU A 231 1.67 21.03 9.49
N ASN A 232 0.41 20.83 9.09
CA ASN A 232 -0.59 20.11 9.90
C ASN A 232 -0.59 18.60 9.60
N TRP A 233 0.59 18.00 9.47
CA TRP A 233 0.71 16.56 9.32
C TRP A 233 0.60 15.88 10.68
N THR A 234 -0.24 14.84 10.75
CA THR A 234 -0.23 13.95 11.89
C THR A 234 0.93 12.98 11.73
N ASP A 235 1.80 12.94 12.73
CA ASP A 235 2.80 11.90 12.80
C ASP A 235 2.12 10.66 13.37
N ILE A 236 1.84 9.66 12.53
CA ILE A 236 1.34 8.36 12.99
C ILE A 236 2.46 7.38 13.34
N GLY A 237 3.68 7.88 13.42
CA GLY A 237 4.76 7.16 14.07
C GLY A 237 4.33 6.91 15.51
N ASP A 238 3.92 5.69 15.82
CA ASP A 238 3.76 5.26 17.19
C ASP A 238 5.16 5.25 17.82
N ALA A 239 5.46 6.30 18.57
CA ALA A 239 6.71 6.36 19.32
C ALA A 239 6.81 5.21 20.35
N SER A 240 5.70 4.53 20.62
CA SER A 240 5.61 3.38 21.50
C SER A 240 5.78 2.05 20.78
N LEU A 241 5.72 2.02 19.41
CA LEU A 241 6.00 0.77 18.71
C LEU A 241 7.50 0.52 18.67
N PRO A 242 7.88 -0.68 19.07
CA PRO A 242 9.27 -1.05 19.11
C PRO A 242 9.89 -1.13 17.71
N VAL A 243 11.15 -1.25 17.72
CA VAL A 243 12.02 -1.66 16.62
C VAL A 243 11.36 -2.78 15.81
N ALA A 244 11.66 -2.86 14.53
CA ALA A 244 11.16 -3.86 13.57
C ALA A 244 10.87 -5.25 14.18
N ILE A 245 9.71 -5.81 13.82
CA ILE A 245 9.31 -7.16 14.24
C ILE A 245 10.26 -8.18 13.63
N LYS A 246 10.75 -9.09 14.45
CA LYS A 246 11.62 -10.20 14.03
C LYS A 246 10.84 -11.49 13.92
N GLY A 247 11.38 -12.46 13.21
CA GLY A 247 10.73 -13.74 13.00
C GLY A 247 10.34 -14.51 14.27
N ARG A 248 11.03 -14.28 15.40
CA ARG A 248 10.66 -14.86 16.70
C ARG A 248 9.32 -14.36 17.24
N ASP A 249 8.85 -13.21 16.73
CA ASP A 249 7.63 -12.54 17.17
C ASP A 249 6.49 -12.79 16.15
N VAL A 250 6.67 -13.76 15.25
CA VAL A 250 5.72 -14.13 14.20
C VAL A 250 5.28 -15.57 14.43
N ASP A 251 3.98 -15.78 14.58
CA ASP A 251 3.37 -17.10 14.65
C ASP A 251 2.58 -17.41 13.38
N VAL A 252 2.71 -18.65 12.89
CA VAL A 252 2.07 -19.09 11.64
C VAL A 252 1.20 -20.32 11.93
N THR A 253 -0.06 -20.22 11.59
CA THR A 253 -1.05 -21.28 11.79
C THR A 253 -1.73 -21.62 10.46
N ILE A 254 -1.83 -22.90 10.12
CA ILE A 254 -2.60 -23.40 8.97
C ILE A 254 -3.65 -24.37 9.46
N ALA A 255 -4.90 -24.21 9.00
CA ALA A 255 -6.04 -25.04 9.38
C ALA A 255 -6.16 -25.24 10.91
N ALA A 256 -5.95 -24.17 11.69
CA ALA A 256 -5.93 -24.16 13.16
C ALA A 256 -4.79 -24.97 13.81
N ASN A 257 -3.81 -25.44 13.06
CA ASN A 257 -2.62 -26.10 13.57
C ASN A 257 -1.40 -25.17 13.46
N GLY A 258 -0.69 -24.97 14.55
CA GLY A 258 0.56 -24.22 14.54
C GLY A 258 1.63 -24.95 13.73
N ILE A 259 2.33 -24.25 12.86
CA ILE A 259 3.45 -24.81 12.11
C ILE A 259 4.74 -24.50 12.85
N SER A 260 5.45 -25.56 13.22
CA SER A 260 6.77 -25.43 13.84
C SER A 260 7.85 -25.13 12.80
N ARG A 261 8.91 -24.44 13.24
CA ARG A 261 10.14 -24.22 12.46
C ARG A 261 9.97 -23.49 11.14
N VAL A 262 8.97 -22.61 11.04
CA VAL A 262 8.84 -21.69 9.90
C VAL A 262 10.05 -20.77 9.86
N GLN A 263 10.67 -20.66 8.69
CA GLN A 263 11.83 -19.79 8.46
C GLN A 263 11.45 -18.47 7.80
N SER A 264 10.48 -18.54 6.91
CA SER A 264 9.95 -17.34 6.26
C SER A 264 8.54 -17.57 5.72
N VAL A 265 7.77 -16.50 5.70
CA VAL A 265 6.50 -16.42 4.98
C VAL A 265 6.53 -15.16 4.13
N SER A 266 6.27 -15.31 2.84
CA SER A 266 6.13 -14.20 1.90
C SER A 266 4.75 -14.25 1.26
N ILE A 267 4.02 -13.15 1.33
CA ILE A 267 2.70 -12.98 0.71
C ILE A 267 2.79 -11.88 -0.32
N ASN A 268 2.41 -12.17 -1.55
CA ASN A 268 2.31 -11.20 -2.61
C ASN A 268 0.85 -11.04 -3.01
N GLY A 269 0.40 -9.80 -3.15
CA GLY A 269 -0.94 -9.51 -3.63
C GLY A 269 -0.91 -8.52 -4.78
N ASN A 270 -1.75 -8.79 -5.79
CA ASN A 270 -2.00 -7.87 -6.88
C ASN A 270 -3.50 -7.58 -6.92
N LEU A 271 -3.85 -6.29 -6.87
CA LEU A 271 -5.25 -5.83 -6.86
C LEU A 271 -5.87 -5.84 -8.26
N ASN A 272 -5.10 -6.17 -9.31
CA ASN A 272 -5.56 -6.23 -10.70
C ASN A 272 -6.33 -4.97 -11.13
N THR A 273 -5.84 -3.80 -10.76
CA THR A 273 -6.48 -2.53 -11.07
C THR A 273 -6.12 -2.07 -12.49
N THR A 274 -7.10 -1.60 -13.24
CA THR A 274 -6.91 -1.07 -14.60
C THR A 274 -7.26 0.41 -14.65
N PRO A 275 -6.37 1.28 -15.18
CA PRO A 275 -6.65 2.71 -15.29
C PRO A 275 -7.74 2.97 -16.33
N VAL A 276 -8.70 3.82 -15.97
CA VAL A 276 -9.75 4.31 -16.87
C VAL A 276 -9.30 5.62 -17.47
N LYS A 277 -9.29 5.69 -18.81
CA LYS A 277 -8.94 6.89 -19.58
C LYS A 277 -10.17 7.35 -20.38
N GLU A 278 -10.37 8.64 -20.47
CA GLU A 278 -11.47 9.26 -21.23
C GLU A 278 -10.96 10.13 -22.36
N LEU A 279 -11.76 10.22 -23.43
CA LEU A 279 -11.45 11.11 -24.54
C LEU A 279 -11.47 12.59 -24.09
N GLY A 280 -10.43 13.32 -24.45
CA GLY A 280 -10.27 14.74 -24.08
C GLY A 280 -9.53 14.98 -22.77
N THR A 281 -9.23 13.94 -21.97
CA THR A 281 -8.40 14.04 -20.77
C THR A 281 -6.98 13.53 -21.03
N ARG A 282 -6.00 14.10 -20.32
CA ARG A 282 -4.59 13.71 -20.39
C ARG A 282 -4.12 12.96 -19.14
N VAL A 283 -5.04 12.64 -18.26
CA VAL A 283 -4.80 11.98 -16.97
C VAL A 283 -5.74 10.81 -16.84
N VAL A 284 -5.38 9.87 -15.97
CA VAL A 284 -6.27 8.78 -15.58
C VAL A 284 -7.42 9.37 -14.76
N VAL A 285 -8.66 9.08 -15.12
CA VAL A 285 -9.87 9.60 -14.45
C VAL A 285 -10.32 8.73 -13.29
N GLY A 286 -9.89 7.49 -13.25
CA GLY A 286 -10.20 6.54 -12.17
C GLY A 286 -9.59 5.18 -12.44
N TYR A 287 -9.91 4.22 -11.57
CA TYR A 287 -9.43 2.85 -11.68
C TYR A 287 -10.58 1.87 -11.55
N GLN A 288 -10.55 0.85 -12.38
CA GLN A 288 -11.45 -0.28 -12.27
C GLN A 288 -10.74 -1.41 -11.55
N SER A 289 -11.29 -1.83 -10.40
CA SER A 289 -10.80 -2.99 -9.67
C SER A 289 -11.37 -4.28 -10.24
N GLN A 290 -10.52 -5.30 -10.31
CA GLN A 290 -10.89 -6.67 -10.65
C GLN A 290 -10.69 -7.56 -9.40
N VAL A 291 -10.92 -8.86 -9.54
CA VAL A 291 -10.67 -9.80 -8.45
C VAL A 291 -9.17 -9.81 -8.13
N PRO A 292 -8.79 -9.52 -6.88
CA PRO A 292 -7.39 -9.57 -6.47
C PRO A 292 -6.82 -10.98 -6.59
N THR A 293 -5.51 -11.07 -6.76
CA THR A 293 -4.77 -12.33 -6.64
C THR A 293 -3.87 -12.25 -5.41
N VAL A 294 -3.88 -13.30 -4.60
CA VAL A 294 -3.01 -13.44 -3.43
C VAL A 294 -2.28 -14.77 -3.56
N GLU A 295 -0.97 -14.72 -3.53
CA GLU A 295 -0.09 -15.88 -3.60
C GLU A 295 1.10 -15.70 -2.68
N GLY A 296 1.80 -16.78 -2.37
CA GLY A 296 2.97 -16.65 -1.52
C GLY A 296 3.74 -17.93 -1.33
N THR A 297 4.68 -17.88 -0.40
CA THR A 297 5.56 -18.99 -0.07
C THR A 297 5.69 -19.12 1.44
N ILE A 298 5.75 -20.35 1.90
CA ILE A 298 6.08 -20.72 3.29
C ILE A 298 7.30 -21.61 3.27
N THR A 299 8.37 -21.20 3.91
CA THR A 299 9.60 -21.99 4.02
C THR A 299 9.77 -22.52 5.42
N VAL A 300 9.99 -23.81 5.55
CA VAL A 300 10.15 -24.51 6.82
C VAL A 300 11.46 -25.30 6.85
N LEU A 301 11.99 -25.52 8.06
CA LEU A 301 13.16 -26.40 8.27
C LEU A 301 12.76 -27.88 8.40
N ASP A 302 11.50 -28.13 8.51
CA ASP A 302 11.03 -29.47 8.75
C ASP A 302 10.60 -30.18 7.50
N THR A 303 10.71 -31.47 7.54
CA THR A 303 10.46 -32.37 6.44
C THR A 303 9.58 -33.52 6.91
N ASP A 304 8.76 -33.28 7.93
CA ASP A 304 7.84 -34.27 8.43
C ASP A 304 6.69 -34.46 7.41
N THR A 305 6.35 -35.73 7.19
CA THR A 305 5.22 -36.10 6.32
C THR A 305 3.89 -35.63 6.84
N ASP A 306 3.77 -35.37 8.15
CA ASP A 306 2.55 -34.87 8.78
C ASP A 306 2.27 -33.41 8.33
N LEU A 307 3.31 -32.60 8.17
CA LEU A 307 3.19 -31.24 7.62
C LEU A 307 2.71 -31.26 6.16
N ILE A 308 3.26 -32.15 5.35
CA ILE A 308 2.83 -32.31 3.95
C ILE A 308 1.36 -32.71 3.89
N SER A 309 0.96 -33.68 4.71
CA SER A 309 -0.43 -34.15 4.80
C SER A 309 -1.38 -33.03 5.23
N LEU A 310 -0.96 -32.16 6.18
CA LEU A 310 -1.73 -31.00 6.62
C LEU A 310 -1.88 -29.97 5.49
N LEU A 311 -0.81 -29.67 4.79
CA LEU A 311 -0.79 -28.66 3.74
C LEU A 311 -1.54 -29.08 2.47
N THR A 312 -1.69 -30.38 2.25
CA THR A 312 -2.44 -30.94 1.11
C THR A 312 -3.89 -31.26 1.44
N ASP A 313 -4.38 -30.84 2.63
CA ASP A 313 -5.77 -31.09 3.13
C ASP A 313 -6.15 -32.57 3.15
N GLY A 314 -5.19 -33.46 3.41
CA GLY A 314 -5.44 -34.89 3.45
C GLY A 314 -5.91 -35.51 2.13
N VAL A 315 -5.87 -34.75 1.01
CA VAL A 315 -6.14 -35.23 -0.35
C VAL A 315 -5.24 -36.44 -0.66
N ILE A 316 -4.12 -36.48 0.02
CA ILE A 316 -3.20 -37.61 -0.05
C ILE A 316 -3.42 -38.47 1.18
N ALA A 317 -4.25 -39.48 1.02
CA ALA A 317 -4.53 -40.43 2.06
C ALA A 317 -3.23 -41.07 2.54
N VAL A 318 -2.82 -40.78 3.76
CA VAL A 318 -1.68 -41.39 4.40
C VAL A 318 -2.11 -42.77 4.91
N SER A 319 -1.72 -43.80 4.21
CA SER A 319 -1.77 -45.15 4.74
C SER A 319 -0.34 -45.61 5.03
N GLY A 320 -0.01 -45.79 6.29
CA GLY A 320 1.30 -46.32 6.69
C GLY A 320 2.47 -45.31 6.57
N GLY A 321 2.23 -43.99 6.69
CA GLY A 321 3.30 -42.98 6.68
C GLY A 321 3.80 -42.61 5.28
N THR A 322 3.05 -42.95 4.26
CA THR A 322 3.37 -42.56 2.87
C THR A 322 2.43 -41.44 2.41
N VAL A 323 3.00 -40.34 1.92
CA VAL A 323 2.29 -39.24 1.29
C VAL A 323 2.67 -39.23 -0.18
N GLU A 324 1.69 -39.28 -1.06
CA GLU A 324 1.91 -39.27 -2.49
C GLU A 324 1.35 -37.98 -3.09
N TRP A 325 2.21 -37.17 -3.75
CA TRP A 325 1.80 -36.01 -4.49
C TRP A 325 1.37 -36.47 -5.91
N GLY A 326 0.09 -36.60 -6.10
CA GLY A 326 -0.49 -37.06 -7.38
C GLY A 326 -1.55 -36.11 -7.90
N PRO A 327 -2.18 -36.43 -9.04
CA PRO A 327 -3.33 -35.68 -9.51
C PRO A 327 -4.44 -35.79 -8.46
N GLY A 328 -4.67 -34.69 -7.74
CA GLY A 328 -5.75 -34.57 -6.76
C GLY A 328 -7.12 -34.41 -7.44
N ASP A 329 -8.17 -34.32 -6.65
CA ASP A 329 -9.51 -34.01 -7.15
C ASP A 329 -9.50 -32.68 -7.91
N GLU A 330 -10.10 -32.68 -9.11
CA GLU A 330 -10.07 -31.56 -10.05
C GLU A 330 -10.83 -30.31 -9.58
N CYS A 331 -11.54 -30.38 -8.46
CA CYS A 331 -12.36 -29.28 -7.93
C CYS A 331 -11.99 -28.94 -6.48
N VAL A 332 -11.13 -27.95 -6.28
CA VAL A 332 -10.92 -27.34 -4.96
C VAL A 332 -11.97 -26.25 -4.75
N VAL A 333 -12.97 -26.52 -3.93
CA VAL A 333 -14.06 -25.57 -3.61
C VAL A 333 -13.73 -24.75 -2.36
N SER A 334 -12.92 -25.29 -1.46
CA SER A 334 -12.47 -24.61 -0.25
C SER A 334 -10.97 -24.89 -0.02
N GLY A 335 -10.25 -23.85 0.36
CA GLY A 335 -8.83 -23.95 0.73
C GLY A 335 -8.64 -24.07 2.25
N LEU A 336 -7.39 -24.16 2.66
CA LEU A 336 -6.98 -24.11 4.06
C LEU A 336 -6.88 -22.67 4.54
N ALA A 337 -7.24 -22.42 5.78
CA ALA A 337 -7.04 -21.09 6.37
C ALA A 337 -5.57 -20.91 6.78
N LEU A 338 -4.95 -19.82 6.33
CA LEU A 338 -3.63 -19.36 6.77
C LEU A 338 -3.80 -18.15 7.68
N LYS A 339 -3.24 -18.21 8.87
CA LYS A 339 -3.19 -17.13 9.86
C LYS A 339 -1.75 -16.84 10.22
N ILE A 340 -1.37 -15.57 10.20
CA ILE A 340 -0.06 -15.08 10.61
C ILE A 340 -0.28 -13.99 11.65
N GLU A 341 0.19 -14.23 12.86
CA GLU A 341 0.10 -13.31 14.00
C GLU A 341 1.44 -12.66 14.27
N LEU A 342 1.43 -11.33 14.34
CA LEU A 342 2.61 -10.51 14.62
C LEU A 342 2.52 -10.01 16.05
N GLY A 343 3.43 -10.44 16.88
CA GLY A 343 3.49 -10.10 18.31
C GLY A 343 4.33 -8.86 18.60
N ASP A 344 4.12 -8.30 19.79
CA ASP A 344 4.94 -7.20 20.29
C ASP A 344 6.32 -7.71 20.73
N PRO A 345 7.41 -7.30 20.06
CA PRO A 345 8.76 -7.76 20.41
C PRO A 345 9.27 -7.21 21.75
N CYS A 346 8.57 -6.26 22.36
CA CYS A 346 8.90 -5.73 23.69
C CYS A 346 8.23 -6.48 24.84
N ASP A 347 7.38 -7.44 24.53
CA ASP A 347 6.72 -8.25 25.55
C ASP A 347 7.72 -9.22 26.21
N THR A 348 7.90 -9.10 27.53
CA THR A 348 8.92 -9.86 28.28
C THR A 348 8.33 -11.00 29.11
N ASP A 349 7.01 -11.07 29.25
CA ASP A 349 6.37 -11.91 30.27
C ASP A 349 5.76 -13.23 29.74
N GLY A 350 6.18 -13.71 28.60
CA GLY A 350 5.78 -15.03 28.10
C GLY A 350 4.37 -15.09 27.47
N ALA A 351 3.59 -14.01 27.53
CA ALA A 351 2.33 -13.83 26.80
C ALA A 351 2.57 -12.78 25.72
N ILE A 352 2.73 -13.22 24.47
CA ILE A 352 2.95 -12.32 23.34
C ILE A 352 1.64 -11.59 23.06
N THR A 353 1.63 -10.27 23.19
CA THR A 353 0.53 -9.43 22.76
C THR A 353 0.54 -9.34 21.24
N VAL A 354 -0.46 -9.89 20.59
CA VAL A 354 -0.58 -9.83 19.13
C VAL A 354 -1.01 -8.42 18.72
N LEU A 355 -0.23 -7.80 17.84
CA LEU A 355 -0.48 -6.45 17.32
C LEU A 355 -1.32 -6.47 16.04
N LYS A 356 -1.06 -7.46 15.18
CA LYS A 356 -1.68 -7.58 13.86
C LYS A 356 -1.83 -9.04 13.49
N THR A 357 -2.96 -9.41 12.91
CA THR A 357 -3.18 -10.71 12.30
C THR A 357 -3.45 -10.55 10.82
N VAL A 358 -2.71 -11.27 10.00
CA VAL A 358 -2.97 -11.43 8.57
C VAL A 358 -3.64 -12.78 8.36
N TYR A 359 -4.82 -12.77 7.75
CA TYR A 359 -5.66 -13.95 7.58
C TYR A 359 -6.04 -14.15 6.11
N ILE A 360 -5.77 -15.34 5.60
CA ILE A 360 -6.20 -15.79 4.27
C ILE A 360 -7.07 -17.04 4.49
N PRO A 361 -8.37 -16.97 4.17
CA PRO A 361 -9.31 -18.04 4.54
C PRO A 361 -9.17 -19.32 3.70
N ASP A 362 -8.48 -19.25 2.55
CA ASP A 362 -8.67 -20.24 1.48
C ASP A 362 -7.40 -20.45 0.63
N ILE A 363 -6.28 -20.79 1.27
CA ILE A 363 -5.08 -21.13 0.50
C ILE A 363 -5.13 -22.55 -0.03
N THR A 364 -4.56 -22.75 -1.22
CA THR A 364 -4.21 -24.06 -1.77
C THR A 364 -2.72 -24.10 -2.06
N ILE A 365 -2.09 -25.26 -1.79
CA ILE A 365 -0.69 -25.45 -2.13
C ILE A 365 -0.62 -25.83 -3.61
N VAL A 366 0.16 -25.04 -4.36
CA VAL A 366 0.31 -25.23 -5.81
C VAL A 366 1.64 -25.86 -6.22
N GLY A 367 2.54 -26.02 -5.27
CA GLY A 367 3.82 -26.69 -5.48
C GLY A 367 4.70 -26.63 -4.26
N ASP A 368 5.71 -27.50 -4.23
CA ASP A 368 6.75 -27.47 -3.22
C ASP A 368 8.14 -27.63 -3.84
N SER A 369 9.15 -27.28 -3.07
CA SER A 369 10.55 -27.51 -3.41
C SER A 369 11.36 -27.83 -2.16
N TYR A 370 12.18 -28.85 -2.25
CA TYR A 370 13.10 -29.25 -1.20
C TYR A 370 14.52 -28.87 -1.57
N THR A 371 15.18 -28.12 -0.71
CA THR A 371 16.55 -27.62 -0.93
C THR A 371 17.45 -28.05 0.21
N SER A 372 18.58 -28.67 -0.12
CA SER A 372 19.62 -29.01 0.83
C SER A 372 21.00 -28.66 0.25
N ASN A 373 21.77 -27.92 1.01
CA ASN A 373 23.14 -27.54 0.67
C ASN A 373 24.13 -28.07 1.71
N VAL A 374 25.35 -28.32 1.29
CA VAL A 374 26.42 -28.73 2.21
C VAL A 374 26.65 -27.64 3.25
N ASN A 375 26.67 -28.03 4.52
CA ASN A 375 26.83 -27.15 5.69
C ASN A 375 25.63 -26.24 6.01
N ASN A 376 24.47 -26.42 5.36
CA ASN A 376 23.22 -25.74 5.70
C ASN A 376 22.13 -26.75 6.08
N ASN A 377 21.14 -26.29 6.83
CA ASN A 377 19.96 -27.09 7.09
C ASN A 377 19.16 -27.29 5.80
N ALA A 378 18.53 -28.45 5.70
CA ALA A 378 17.56 -28.69 4.63
C ALA A 378 16.30 -27.83 4.88
N THR A 379 15.79 -27.24 3.81
CA THR A 379 14.57 -26.43 3.84
C THR A 379 13.57 -26.93 2.81
N GLN A 380 12.30 -26.89 3.17
CA GLN A 380 11.20 -27.14 2.26
C GLN A 380 10.38 -25.85 2.10
N THR A 381 10.10 -25.48 0.86
CA THR A 381 9.33 -24.29 0.51
C THR A 381 8.05 -24.72 -0.18
N PHE A 382 6.92 -24.29 0.36
CA PHE A 382 5.60 -24.50 -0.21
C PHE A 382 5.12 -23.22 -0.87
N ASN A 383 4.68 -23.33 -2.12
CA ASN A 383 4.02 -22.24 -2.84
C ASN A 383 2.51 -22.37 -2.65
N PHE A 384 1.87 -21.29 -2.26
CA PHE A 384 0.42 -21.28 -2.08
C PHE A 384 -0.24 -20.17 -2.90
N LYS A 385 -1.53 -20.34 -3.14
CA LYS A 385 -2.39 -19.36 -3.77
C LYS A 385 -3.73 -19.32 -3.04
N SER A 386 -4.30 -18.12 -2.84
CA SER A 386 -5.68 -17.99 -2.38
C SER A 386 -6.65 -18.31 -3.52
N VAL A 387 -7.66 -19.10 -3.25
CA VAL A 387 -8.70 -19.50 -4.22
C VAL A 387 -9.58 -18.31 -4.60
N MET A 388 -9.97 -17.50 -3.60
CA MET A 388 -10.86 -16.35 -3.80
C MET A 388 -10.09 -15.02 -3.93
N GLY A 389 -8.76 -15.02 -3.81
CA GLY A 389 -7.96 -13.80 -3.82
C GLY A 389 -8.22 -12.90 -2.62
N ASN A 390 -8.64 -13.46 -1.48
CA ASN A 390 -9.02 -12.72 -0.29
C ASN A 390 -7.91 -12.76 0.76
N LEU A 391 -7.58 -11.61 1.31
CA LEU A 391 -6.73 -11.44 2.47
C LEU A 391 -7.35 -10.38 3.36
N THR A 392 -7.45 -10.68 4.64
CA THR A 392 -8.03 -9.78 5.65
C THR A 392 -7.02 -9.53 6.77
N VAL A 393 -6.96 -8.29 7.21
CA VAL A 393 -6.11 -7.87 8.32
C VAL A 393 -6.98 -7.53 9.52
N TYR A 394 -6.60 -8.02 10.71
CA TYR A 394 -7.24 -7.74 12.00
C TYR A 394 -6.26 -7.03 12.93
N SER A 395 -6.79 -6.25 13.87
CA SER A 395 -6.04 -5.71 15.00
C SER A 395 -6.02 -6.73 16.12
N GLY A 396 -4.82 -7.11 16.59
CA GLY A 396 -4.69 -8.10 17.66
C GLY A 396 -4.87 -9.54 17.17
N ALA A 397 -5.03 -10.44 18.13
CA ALA A 397 -5.19 -11.88 17.89
C ALA A 397 -6.54 -12.22 17.24
N MET A 398 -6.55 -13.32 16.50
CA MET A 398 -7.76 -13.89 15.90
C MET A 398 -8.13 -15.22 16.58
#